data_d451f946d0aa034193752a2397d1d750
#
_entry.id   d451f946d0aa034193752a2397d1d750
#
_cell.length_a   1.000
_cell.length_b   1.000
_cell.length_c   1.000
_cell.angle_alpha   90.00
_cell.angle_beta   90.00
_cell.angle_gamma   90.00
#
_symmetry.space_group_name_H-M   'P 1'
#
loop_
_entity.id
_entity.type
_entity.pdbx_description
1 polymer ?
#
loop_
_entity_poly.entity_id
_entity_poly.type
_entity_poly.pdbx_seq_one_letter_code
_entity_poly.pdbx_strand_id
1 'polypeptide(L)'
;MLIKHLAGVVPVAGQPLDFNFPWPDCLQPIGADYLAVERAVIECAWAGCSTIWIVCHDDMQPLIKHRLGDYILDPVYVNRKHDRGGIANNQRQIPIYYVPIHPKDRDRRDCLAWSVLYGANSAHYISKSISKWTIPDKFYTA
;
A
#
# COMPACT_ATOMS: atom_id res chain seq x y z
N MET A 1 0.43 -7.96 -25.43
CA MET A 1 1.18 -7.25 -24.40
C MET A 1 0.92 -7.88 -23.05
N LEU A 2 1.95 -8.43 -22.44
CA LEU A 2 1.82 -9.02 -21.12
C LEU A 2 1.60 -7.91 -20.08
N ILE A 3 0.49 -7.99 -19.36
CA ILE A 3 0.26 -7.09 -18.23
C ILE A 3 1.22 -7.53 -17.13
N LYS A 4 2.21 -6.69 -16.86
CA LYS A 4 3.16 -6.94 -15.80
C LYS A 4 2.55 -6.53 -14.46
N HIS A 5 2.79 -7.34 -13.45
CA HIS A 5 2.35 -7.05 -12.09
C HIS A 5 3.35 -6.08 -11.44
N LEU A 6 2.91 -4.85 -11.24
CA LEU A 6 3.64 -3.86 -10.46
C LEU A 6 3.06 -3.83 -9.04
N ALA A 7 3.86 -4.20 -8.06
CA ALA A 7 3.45 -4.16 -6.65
C ALA A 7 3.93 -2.88 -5.99
N GLY A 8 3.03 -2.14 -5.38
CA GLY A 8 3.36 -0.97 -4.56
C GLY A 8 3.69 -1.39 -3.14
N VAL A 9 4.76 -0.87 -2.58
CA VAL A 9 5.16 -1.11 -1.19
C VAL A 9 5.15 0.23 -0.46
N VAL A 10 4.36 0.31 0.60
CA VAL A 10 4.25 1.51 1.45
C VAL A 10 4.81 1.17 2.84
N PRO A 11 6.07 1.50 3.14
CA PRO A 11 6.66 1.23 4.44
C PRO A 11 6.28 2.34 5.43
N VAL A 12 5.43 2.03 6.38
CA VAL A 12 4.96 2.97 7.42
C VAL A 12 5.33 2.52 8.84
N ALA A 13 6.22 1.54 8.94
CA ALA A 13 6.61 0.96 10.21
C ALA A 13 7.78 1.65 10.91
N GLY A 14 8.35 2.69 10.32
CA GLY A 14 9.46 3.44 10.90
C GLY A 14 9.08 4.19 12.17
N GLN A 15 10.08 4.54 12.97
CA GLN A 15 9.86 5.38 14.14
C GLN A 15 9.50 6.82 13.72
N PRO A 16 8.63 7.49 14.48
CA PRO A 16 8.29 8.87 14.19
C PRO A 16 9.51 9.78 14.28
N LEU A 17 9.62 10.71 13.36
CA LEU A 17 10.70 11.67 13.32
C LEU A 17 10.62 12.69 14.47
N ASP A 18 9.42 12.95 14.96
CA ASP A 18 9.18 13.86 16.08
C ASP A 18 8.44 13.13 17.21
N PHE A 19 9.16 12.91 18.31
CA PHE A 19 8.62 12.23 19.48
C PHE A 19 7.53 13.03 20.22
N ASN A 20 7.37 14.31 19.93
CA ASN A 20 6.33 15.13 20.52
C ASN A 20 5.00 15.06 19.78
N PHE A 21 4.97 14.36 18.65
CA PHE A 21 3.75 14.21 17.87
C PHE A 21 2.84 13.14 18.48
N PRO A 22 1.55 13.44 18.73
CA PRO A 22 0.66 12.53 19.48
C PRO A 22 0.20 11.31 18.69
N TRP A 23 0.45 11.23 17.40
CA TRP A 23 0.09 10.10 16.55
C TRP A 23 1.20 9.75 15.55
N PRO A 24 1.13 8.53 14.95
CA PRO A 24 2.11 8.10 13.95
C PRO A 24 2.19 9.03 12.75
N ASP A 25 3.39 9.18 12.18
CA ASP A 25 3.61 10.05 11.02
C ASP A 25 2.73 9.72 9.82
N CYS A 26 2.48 8.44 9.59
CA CYS A 26 1.64 8.01 8.47
C CYS A 26 0.17 8.44 8.62
N LEU A 27 -0.30 8.69 9.82
CA LEU A 27 -1.65 9.16 10.10
C LEU A 27 -1.75 10.67 10.26
N GLN A 28 -0.66 11.39 9.97
CA GLN A 28 -0.66 12.84 10.02
C GLN A 28 -1.56 13.43 8.93
N PRO A 29 -2.49 14.33 9.28
CA PRO A 29 -3.28 15.02 8.27
C PRO A 29 -2.42 15.94 7.42
N ILE A 30 -2.54 15.83 6.10
CA ILE A 30 -1.87 16.71 5.13
C ILE A 30 -2.87 17.61 4.40
N GLY A 31 -4.14 17.44 4.68
CA GLY A 31 -5.22 18.22 4.13
C GLY A 31 -6.53 17.91 4.85
N ALA A 32 -7.62 18.55 4.46
CA ALA A 32 -8.93 18.27 5.01
C ALA A 32 -9.34 16.83 4.69
N ASP A 33 -9.55 16.03 5.73
CA ASP A 33 -9.91 14.62 5.61
C ASP A 33 -8.93 13.79 4.74
N TYR A 34 -7.64 14.14 4.80
CA TYR A 34 -6.62 13.53 3.96
C TYR A 34 -5.35 13.26 4.76
N LEU A 35 -4.99 11.98 4.88
CA LEU A 35 -3.85 11.52 5.66
C LEU A 35 -2.64 11.22 4.78
N ALA A 36 -1.44 11.26 5.37
CA ALA A 36 -0.20 10.97 4.66
C ALA A 36 -0.18 9.56 4.03
N VAL A 37 -0.69 8.55 4.73
CA VAL A 37 -0.77 7.18 4.21
C VAL A 37 -1.69 7.09 2.99
N GLU A 38 -2.76 7.85 2.95
CA GLU A 38 -3.67 7.90 1.80
C GLU A 38 -2.97 8.49 0.58
N ARG A 39 -2.14 9.50 0.77
CA ARG A 39 -1.33 10.08 -0.30
C ARG A 39 -0.37 9.05 -0.89
N ALA A 40 0.32 8.28 -0.07
CA ALA A 40 1.22 7.24 -0.53
C ALA A 40 0.49 6.16 -1.34
N VAL A 41 -0.68 5.75 -0.89
CA VAL A 41 -1.52 4.78 -1.60
C VAL A 41 -1.99 5.32 -2.95
N ILE A 42 -2.38 6.59 -3.02
CA ILE A 42 -2.79 7.23 -4.27
C ILE A 42 -1.60 7.34 -5.24
N GLU A 43 -0.41 7.63 -4.75
CA GLU A 43 0.80 7.64 -5.59
C GLU A 43 1.08 6.27 -6.20
N CYS A 44 0.92 5.20 -5.43
CA CYS A 44 1.01 3.84 -5.95
C CYS A 44 -0.02 3.58 -7.06
N ALA A 45 -1.24 4.05 -6.87
CA ALA A 45 -2.30 3.90 -7.87
C ALA A 45 -1.95 4.65 -9.17
N TRP A 46 -1.44 5.86 -9.06
CA TRP A 46 -1.03 6.64 -10.23
C TRP A 46 0.20 6.06 -10.93
N ALA A 47 1.09 5.41 -10.19
CA ALA A 47 2.23 4.70 -10.78
C ALA A 47 1.82 3.46 -11.58
N GLY A 48 0.57 3.05 -11.49
CA GLY A 48 0.04 1.88 -12.19
C GLY A 48 0.17 0.57 -11.44
N CYS A 49 0.30 0.63 -10.11
CA CYS A 49 0.40 -0.57 -9.29
C CYS A 49 -0.87 -1.41 -9.39
N SER A 50 -0.71 -2.71 -9.51
CA SER A 50 -1.81 -3.68 -9.52
C SER A 50 -2.21 -4.13 -8.12
N THR A 51 -1.28 -4.07 -7.18
CA THR A 51 -1.49 -4.39 -5.77
C THR A 51 -0.71 -3.40 -4.91
N ILE A 52 -1.18 -3.19 -3.69
CA ILE A 52 -0.51 -2.30 -2.72
C ILE A 52 -0.27 -3.08 -1.44
N TRP A 53 0.94 -3.02 -0.93
CA TRP A 53 1.40 -3.74 0.26
C TRP A 53 1.87 -2.73 1.29
N ILE A 54 1.14 -2.63 2.40
CA ILE A 54 1.45 -1.70 3.49
C ILE A 54 2.17 -2.46 4.59
N VAL A 55 3.43 -2.09 4.81
CA VAL A 55 4.25 -2.66 5.89
C VAL A 55 4.09 -1.79 7.13
N CYS A 56 3.47 -2.33 8.15
CA CYS A 56 3.15 -1.58 9.37
C CYS A 56 3.33 -2.44 10.62
N HIS A 57 3.36 -1.78 11.76
CA HIS A 57 3.29 -2.50 13.03
C HIS A 57 1.88 -3.08 13.23
N ASP A 58 1.80 -4.19 13.95
CA ASP A 58 0.55 -4.89 14.22
C ASP A 58 -0.47 -4.04 15.00
N ASP A 59 0.00 -3.15 15.87
CA ASP A 59 -0.84 -2.23 16.62
C ASP A 59 -1.41 -1.09 15.77
N MET A 60 -0.74 -0.72 14.68
CA MET A 60 -1.19 0.33 13.76
C MET A 60 -2.09 -0.19 12.63
N GLN A 61 -2.00 -1.46 12.33
CA GLN A 61 -2.75 -2.06 11.22
C GLN A 61 -4.26 -1.81 11.31
N PRO A 62 -4.94 -2.00 12.47
CA PRO A 62 -6.37 -1.76 12.55
C PRO A 62 -6.77 -0.32 12.24
N LEU A 63 -5.96 0.65 12.64
CA LEU A 63 -6.22 2.07 12.36
C LEU A 63 -6.10 2.38 10.88
N ILE A 64 -5.04 1.91 10.24
CA ILE A 64 -4.81 2.12 8.81
C ILE A 64 -5.89 1.40 7.99
N LYS A 65 -6.21 0.17 8.35
CA LYS A 65 -7.25 -0.62 7.68
C LYS A 65 -8.64 0.01 7.83
N HIS A 66 -8.94 0.57 8.98
CA HIS A 66 -10.21 1.29 9.20
C HIS A 66 -10.33 2.47 8.23
N ARG A 67 -9.24 3.16 7.97
CA ARG A 67 -9.23 4.34 7.10
C ARG A 67 -9.21 3.97 5.61
N LEU A 68 -8.38 3.02 5.21
CA LEU A 68 -8.18 2.65 3.79
C LEU A 68 -9.09 1.52 3.31
N GLY A 69 -9.41 0.58 4.19
CA GLY A 69 -10.15 -0.63 3.82
C GLY A 69 -9.28 -1.67 3.13
N ASP A 70 -9.90 -2.51 2.32
CA ASP A 70 -9.24 -3.64 1.66
C ASP A 70 -8.86 -3.36 0.20
N TYR A 71 -9.34 -2.27 -0.36
CA TYR A 71 -9.04 -1.87 -1.73
C TYR A 71 -9.26 -0.37 -1.93
N ILE A 72 -8.71 0.15 -3.01
CA ILE A 72 -9.02 1.49 -3.50
C ILE A 72 -9.47 1.39 -4.96
N LEU A 73 -10.23 2.38 -5.41
CA LEU A 73 -10.58 2.51 -6.82
C LEU A 73 -9.43 3.20 -7.56
N ASP A 74 -9.09 2.69 -8.73
CA ASP A 74 -8.06 3.30 -9.56
C ASP A 74 -8.53 4.70 -10.02
N PRO A 75 -7.89 5.79 -9.57
CA PRO A 75 -8.34 7.14 -9.88
C PRO A 75 -8.22 7.46 -11.37
N VAL A 76 -7.24 6.91 -12.07
CA VAL A 76 -7.06 7.11 -13.50
C VAL A 76 -8.22 6.48 -14.27
N TYR A 77 -8.62 5.29 -13.88
CA TYR A 77 -9.73 4.59 -14.52
C TYR A 77 -11.08 5.27 -14.25
N VAL A 78 -11.30 5.70 -13.02
CA VAL A 78 -12.52 6.42 -12.63
C VAL A 78 -12.65 7.73 -13.41
N ASN A 79 -11.58 8.50 -13.54
CA ASN A 79 -11.58 9.76 -14.27
C ASN A 79 -11.84 9.60 -15.77
N ARG A 80 -11.34 8.53 -16.37
CA ARG A 80 -11.56 8.26 -17.81
C ARG A 80 -12.97 7.76 -18.12
N LYS A 81 -13.67 7.27 -17.13
CA LYS A 81 -14.96 6.62 -17.31
C LYS A 81 -16.12 7.59 -17.51
N HIS A 82 -15.96 8.82 -17.10
CA HIS A 82 -16.98 9.85 -17.28
C HIS A 82 -17.30 10.14 -18.74
N ASP A 83 -16.39 9.88 -19.65
CA ASP A 83 -16.56 10.16 -21.06
C ASP A 83 -17.29 9.06 -21.86
N ARG A 84 -17.55 7.92 -21.26
CA ARG A 84 -18.04 6.75 -22.01
C ARG A 84 -19.38 6.20 -21.54
N GLY A 85 -20.16 6.95 -20.80
CA GLY A 85 -21.59 6.72 -20.54
C GLY A 85 -22.02 5.27 -20.35
N GLY A 86 -21.23 4.43 -19.71
CA GLY A 86 -21.68 3.08 -19.64
C GLY A 86 -21.05 2.26 -18.53
N ILE A 87 -21.72 1.37 -18.07
CA ILE A 87 -21.42 0.17 -17.30
C ILE A 87 -20.66 0.48 -16.01
N ALA A 88 -21.44 0.81 -14.99
CA ALA A 88 -20.99 1.06 -13.62
C ALA A 88 -20.20 -0.09 -12.95
N ASN A 89 -20.11 -1.25 -13.59
CA ASN A 89 -19.61 -2.47 -12.95
C ASN A 89 -18.14 -2.78 -13.20
N ASN A 90 -17.43 -1.98 -13.99
CA ASN A 90 -16.03 -2.21 -14.31
C ASN A 90 -15.07 -1.21 -13.64
N GLN A 91 -15.34 -0.86 -12.41
CA GLN A 91 -14.39 -0.08 -11.63
C GLN A 91 -13.18 -0.97 -11.30
N ARG A 92 -12.00 -0.54 -11.71
CA ARG A 92 -10.77 -1.25 -11.37
C ARG A 92 -10.46 -1.02 -9.90
N GLN A 93 -10.52 -2.09 -9.14
CA GLN A 93 -10.14 -2.11 -7.74
C GLN A 93 -8.68 -2.53 -7.61
N ILE A 94 -7.93 -1.78 -6.81
CA ILE A 94 -6.55 -2.13 -6.47
C ILE A 94 -6.58 -2.67 -5.05
N PRO A 95 -6.31 -3.96 -4.85
CA PRO A 95 -6.35 -4.56 -3.51
C PRO A 95 -5.20 -4.05 -2.66
N ILE A 96 -5.49 -3.85 -1.37
CA ILE A 96 -4.51 -3.44 -0.37
C ILE A 96 -4.28 -4.62 0.57
N TYR A 97 -3.00 -4.98 0.74
CA TYR A 97 -2.57 -6.03 1.67
C TYR A 97 -1.76 -5.40 2.79
N TYR A 98 -2.01 -5.86 4.00
CA TYR A 98 -1.32 -5.38 5.19
C TYR A 98 -0.29 -6.42 5.63
N VAL A 99 0.96 -5.98 5.74
CA VAL A 99 2.08 -6.84 6.13
C VAL A 99 2.53 -6.42 7.52
N PRO A 100 2.10 -7.11 8.58
CA PRO A 100 2.53 -6.78 9.93
C PRO A 100 3.98 -7.22 10.15
N ILE A 101 4.75 -6.35 10.79
CA ILE A 101 6.12 -6.69 11.20
C ILE A 101 6.04 -7.59 12.42
N HIS A 102 6.78 -8.69 12.38
CA HIS A 102 6.86 -9.61 13.50
C HIS A 102 7.45 -8.90 14.74
N PRO A 103 6.88 -9.09 15.94
CA PRO A 103 7.38 -8.43 17.16
C PRO A 103 8.87 -8.62 17.44
N LYS A 104 9.45 -9.75 17.02
CA LYS A 104 10.89 -10.03 17.17
C LYS A 104 11.75 -9.09 16.34
N ASP A 105 11.25 -8.59 15.24
CA ASP A 105 12.01 -7.74 14.31
C ASP A 105 11.79 -6.25 14.57
N ARG A 106 10.83 -5.90 15.44
CA ARG A 106 10.43 -4.53 15.73
C ARG A 106 11.59 -3.67 16.24
N ASP A 107 12.42 -4.22 17.15
CA ASP A 107 13.49 -3.47 17.78
C ASP A 107 14.86 -3.65 17.10
N ARG A 108 14.98 -4.70 16.30
CA ARG A 108 16.28 -5.10 15.74
C ARG A 108 16.53 -4.61 14.32
N ARG A 109 15.47 -4.38 13.58
CA ARG A 109 15.53 -4.09 12.13
C ARG A 109 14.64 -2.92 11.77
N ASP A 110 14.72 -1.90 12.59
CA ASP A 110 13.94 -0.68 12.39
C ASP A 110 14.63 0.25 11.40
N CYS A 111 14.59 -0.12 10.11
CA CYS A 111 15.09 0.73 9.05
C CYS A 111 14.18 0.64 7.82
N LEU A 112 14.18 1.71 7.05
CA LEU A 112 13.35 1.80 5.84
C LEU A 112 13.67 0.71 4.83
N ALA A 113 14.96 0.46 4.58
CA ALA A 113 15.39 -0.55 3.61
C ALA A 113 14.90 -1.94 3.99
N TRP A 114 14.96 -2.29 5.26
CA TRP A 114 14.46 -3.58 5.72
C TRP A 114 12.95 -3.70 5.56
N SER A 115 12.20 -2.63 5.87
CA SER A 115 10.75 -2.61 5.70
C SER A 115 10.35 -2.78 4.23
N VAL A 116 11.04 -2.12 3.32
CA VAL A 116 10.83 -2.27 1.88
C VAL A 116 11.11 -3.70 1.42
N LEU A 117 12.24 -4.28 1.83
CA LEU A 117 12.59 -5.66 1.50
C LEU A 117 11.60 -6.66 2.08
N TYR A 118 11.18 -6.46 3.31
CA TYR A 118 10.19 -7.31 3.96
C TYR A 118 8.86 -7.28 3.22
N GLY A 119 8.39 -6.10 2.84
CA GLY A 119 7.17 -5.94 2.05
C GLY A 119 7.29 -6.59 0.68
N ALA A 120 8.39 -6.37 -0.03
CA ALA A 120 8.64 -6.95 -1.33
C ALA A 120 8.71 -8.49 -1.28
N ASN A 121 9.44 -9.03 -0.31
CA ASN A 121 9.53 -10.48 -0.11
C ASN A 121 8.18 -11.10 0.25
N SER A 122 7.40 -10.45 1.08
CA SER A 122 6.07 -10.91 1.45
C SER A 122 5.13 -10.90 0.25
N ALA A 123 5.16 -9.86 -0.55
CA ALA A 123 4.38 -9.76 -1.77
C ALA A 123 4.74 -10.87 -2.76
N HIS A 124 6.04 -11.10 -2.96
CA HIS A 124 6.53 -12.17 -3.82
C HIS A 124 6.07 -13.55 -3.34
N TYR A 125 6.27 -13.82 -2.06
CA TYR A 125 5.95 -15.12 -1.48
C TYR A 125 4.45 -15.42 -1.51
N ILE A 126 3.62 -14.47 -1.12
CA ILE A 126 2.17 -14.64 -1.11
C ILE A 126 1.64 -14.77 -2.55
N SER A 127 2.11 -13.95 -3.47
CA SER A 127 1.71 -14.03 -4.88
C SER A 127 2.09 -15.38 -5.50
N LYS A 128 3.28 -15.86 -5.20
CA LYS A 128 3.76 -17.17 -5.66
C LYS A 128 2.90 -18.31 -5.14
N SER A 129 2.40 -18.22 -3.90
CA SER A 129 1.52 -19.25 -3.32
C SER A 129 0.16 -19.33 -4.01
N ILE A 130 -0.31 -18.23 -4.61
CA ILE A 130 -1.56 -18.18 -5.36
C ILE A 130 -1.34 -18.71 -6.77
N SER A 131 -0.39 -18.15 -7.50
CA SER A 131 -0.06 -18.56 -8.87
C SER A 131 1.30 -17.98 -9.29
N LYS A 132 2.06 -18.78 -10.05
CA LYS A 132 3.31 -18.28 -10.65
C LYS A 132 3.10 -17.10 -11.61
N TRP A 133 1.90 -16.94 -12.15
CA TRP A 133 1.56 -15.87 -13.08
C TRP A 133 1.25 -14.54 -12.38
N THR A 134 1.03 -14.57 -11.07
CA THR A 134 0.73 -13.38 -10.28
C THR A 134 1.95 -12.81 -9.54
N ILE A 135 3.13 -13.41 -9.74
CA ILE A 135 4.36 -12.93 -9.11
C ILE A 135 4.67 -11.51 -9.61
N PRO A 136 4.97 -10.55 -8.72
CA PRO A 136 5.33 -9.21 -9.13
C PRO A 136 6.60 -9.18 -9.99
N ASP A 137 6.56 -8.46 -11.09
CA ASP A 137 7.71 -8.23 -11.96
C ASP A 137 8.57 -7.08 -11.47
N LYS A 138 7.93 -6.08 -10.89
CA LYS A 138 8.57 -4.86 -10.40
C LYS A 138 7.88 -4.37 -9.14
N PHE A 139 8.60 -3.57 -8.37
CA PHE A 139 8.11 -2.93 -7.16
C PHE A 139 8.22 -1.42 -7.29
N TYR A 140 7.23 -0.73 -6.77
CA TYR A 140 7.21 0.71 -6.61
C TYR A 140 7.11 1.04 -5.12
N THR A 141 7.97 1.91 -4.62
CA THR A 141 7.97 2.31 -3.20
C THR A 141 7.52 3.76 -3.09
N ALA A 142 6.53 3.98 -2.25
CA ALA A 142 6.01 5.32 -1.95
C ALA A 142 6.25 5.72 -0.50
#